data_794c61c35f73586826441360ab4fd506
#
_entry.id   794c61c35f73586826441360ab4fd506
#
_cell.length_a   1.000
_cell.length_b   1.000
_cell.length_c   1.000
_cell.angle_alpha   90.00
_cell.angle_beta   90.00
_cell.angle_gamma   90.00
#
_symmetry.space_group_name_H-M   'P 1'
#
loop_
_entity.id
_entity.type
_entity.pdbx_description
1 polymer ?
#
loop_
_entity_poly.entity_id
_entity_poly.type
_entity_poly.pdbx_seq_one_letter_code
_entity_poly.pdbx_strand_id
1 'polypeptide(L)'
;LTSAMSGFGIIYACYTVLLTLEVWLIYRPEIIRYANQTKGLIKLFYTVLALGVTNELSEKEKAIDKKVITFFAAIGIPAACLLHGYTGFIFGSVVANPWWSTPLMPFIFILSAMVSGIAMMILLYYITMRIIGVPVCLICFRQLAIILWAFLIVDATLELMEVIHIAYEGGESWAIISQLLSRDLSFTFYTLQLSICTLIPFLLLGFVVLFKPKCKTMNSLTLISSLLLIIQVASMRWNVIIGGQLFSKSFRGFTEHLHICMKEVLLEYYSPLGKLINYLHLDLFGIERIMVAASILTLCFVFIIVFCKLLPPFEKAEDAID
;
A
#
# COMPACT_ATOMS: atom_id res chain seq x y z
N LEU A 1 -22.71 -10.17 -13.87
CA LEU A 1 -22.38 -9.28 -12.72
C LEU A 1 -23.25 -9.60 -11.51
N THR A 2 -23.23 -10.84 -11.03
CA THR A 2 -24.08 -11.27 -9.91
C THR A 2 -23.36 -11.27 -8.56
N SER A 3 -22.04 -11.03 -8.55
CA SER A 3 -21.23 -11.04 -7.34
C SER A 3 -20.44 -9.73 -7.18
N ALA A 4 -20.33 -9.22 -5.95
CA ALA A 4 -19.50 -8.07 -5.62
C ALA A 4 -18.02 -8.29 -6.01
N MET A 5 -17.50 -9.51 -5.86
CA MET A 5 -16.15 -9.86 -6.30
C MET A 5 -15.95 -9.73 -7.82
N SER A 6 -16.96 -10.09 -8.62
CA SER A 6 -16.90 -9.91 -10.08
C SER A 6 -16.85 -8.43 -10.46
N GLY A 7 -17.63 -7.58 -9.77
CA GLY A 7 -17.58 -6.12 -9.94
C GLY A 7 -16.19 -5.56 -9.62
N PHE A 8 -15.58 -6.01 -8.52
CA PHE A 8 -14.21 -5.63 -8.15
C PHE A 8 -13.20 -5.98 -9.25
N GLY A 9 -13.28 -7.20 -9.79
CA GLY A 9 -12.37 -7.66 -10.85
C GLY A 9 -12.43 -6.77 -12.10
N ILE A 10 -13.62 -6.32 -12.49
CA ILE A 10 -13.79 -5.40 -13.63
C ILE A 10 -13.19 -4.02 -13.34
N ILE A 11 -13.48 -3.44 -12.16
CA ILE A 11 -12.92 -2.15 -11.76
C ILE A 11 -11.40 -2.21 -11.73
N TYR A 12 -10.84 -3.29 -11.16
CA TYR A 12 -9.40 -3.53 -11.11
C TYR A 12 -8.78 -3.63 -12.50
N ALA A 13 -9.40 -4.38 -13.41
CA ALA A 13 -8.91 -4.54 -14.78
C ALA A 13 -8.94 -3.18 -15.54
N CYS A 14 -10.04 -2.44 -15.45
CA CYS A 14 -10.16 -1.12 -16.06
C CYS A 14 -9.10 -0.14 -15.52
N TYR A 15 -8.90 -0.13 -14.20
CA TYR A 15 -7.89 0.72 -13.56
C TYR A 15 -6.46 0.36 -13.98
N THR A 16 -6.15 -0.94 -14.07
CA THR A 16 -4.85 -1.43 -14.54
C THR A 16 -4.57 -1.02 -15.98
N VAL A 17 -5.56 -1.12 -16.86
CA VAL A 17 -5.45 -0.66 -18.26
C VAL A 17 -5.21 0.85 -18.31
N LEU A 18 -5.96 1.63 -17.53
CA LEU A 18 -5.81 3.10 -17.46
C LEU A 18 -4.39 3.48 -17.03
N LEU A 19 -3.88 2.90 -15.94
CA LEU A 19 -2.52 3.15 -15.46
C LEU A 19 -1.45 2.73 -16.48
N THR A 20 -1.63 1.59 -17.14
CA THR A 20 -0.69 1.11 -18.16
C THR A 20 -0.61 2.07 -19.34
N LEU A 21 -1.75 2.59 -19.80
CA LEU A 21 -1.81 3.59 -20.88
C LEU A 21 -1.19 4.92 -20.45
N GLU A 22 -1.44 5.37 -19.22
CA GLU A 22 -0.87 6.60 -18.68
C GLU A 22 0.67 6.51 -18.60
N VAL A 23 1.22 5.46 -18.03
CA VAL A 23 2.65 5.22 -17.95
C VAL A 23 3.26 5.12 -19.35
N TRP A 24 2.60 4.40 -20.26
CA TRP A 24 3.07 4.27 -21.64
C TRP A 24 3.14 5.62 -22.35
N LEU A 25 2.14 6.48 -22.21
CA LEU A 25 2.14 7.83 -22.80
C LEU A 25 3.24 8.72 -22.21
N ILE A 26 3.48 8.63 -20.90
CA ILE A 26 4.55 9.40 -20.24
C ILE A 26 5.93 9.04 -20.82
N TYR A 27 6.17 7.73 -21.03
CA TYR A 27 7.45 7.24 -21.53
C TYR A 27 7.53 7.14 -23.05
N ARG A 28 6.47 7.47 -23.79
CA ARG A 28 6.44 7.39 -25.27
C ARG A 28 7.59 8.14 -25.95
N PRO A 29 7.95 9.37 -25.57
CA PRO A 29 9.09 10.07 -26.17
C PRO A 29 10.41 9.31 -25.99
N GLU A 30 10.65 8.80 -24.77
CA GLU A 30 11.85 8.04 -24.47
C GLU A 30 11.89 6.69 -25.19
N ILE A 31 10.78 6.00 -25.29
CA ILE A 31 10.64 4.74 -26.03
C ILE A 31 11.05 4.94 -27.50
N ILE A 32 10.59 6.03 -28.13
CA ILE A 32 10.93 6.38 -29.51
C ILE A 32 12.42 6.72 -29.63
N ARG A 33 12.97 7.49 -28.68
CA ARG A 33 14.40 7.83 -28.61
C ARG A 33 15.26 6.57 -28.55
N TYR A 34 14.93 5.62 -27.65
CA TYR A 34 15.65 4.35 -27.52
C TYR A 34 15.49 3.44 -28.76
N ALA A 35 14.31 3.43 -29.41
CA ALA A 35 14.10 2.71 -30.65
C ALA A 35 15.07 3.18 -31.76
N ASN A 36 15.40 4.48 -31.78
CA ASN A 36 16.33 5.05 -32.76
C ASN A 36 17.82 4.83 -32.41
N GLN A 37 18.14 4.73 -31.13
CA GLN A 37 19.52 4.56 -30.65
C GLN A 37 20.00 3.11 -30.60
N THR A 38 19.08 2.14 -30.50
CA THR A 38 19.40 0.72 -30.33
C THR A 38 19.42 -0.04 -31.65
N LYS A 39 20.08 -1.21 -31.66
CA LYS A 39 20.21 -2.10 -32.83
C LYS A 39 19.74 -3.51 -32.50
N GLY A 40 19.40 -4.30 -33.53
CA GLY A 40 19.04 -5.72 -33.41
C GLY A 40 17.69 -5.95 -32.72
N LEU A 41 17.58 -7.01 -31.90
CA LEU A 41 16.35 -7.40 -31.23
C LEU A 41 15.81 -6.32 -30.25
N ILE A 42 16.71 -5.56 -29.64
CA ILE A 42 16.36 -4.49 -28.72
C ILE A 42 15.65 -3.36 -29.49
N LYS A 43 16.13 -3.03 -30.68
CA LYS A 43 15.43 -2.06 -31.56
C LYS A 43 14.03 -2.53 -31.90
N LEU A 44 13.87 -3.81 -32.24
CA LEU A 44 12.55 -4.38 -32.57
C LEU A 44 11.61 -4.25 -31.37
N PHE A 45 12.07 -4.57 -30.18
CA PHE A 45 11.28 -4.45 -28.94
C PHE A 45 10.78 -3.00 -28.72
N TYR A 46 11.68 -2.01 -28.79
CA TYR A 46 11.27 -0.60 -28.62
C TYR A 46 10.41 -0.10 -29.79
N THR A 47 10.63 -0.57 -31.00
CA THR A 47 9.79 -0.20 -32.17
C THR A 47 8.36 -0.74 -32.00
N VAL A 48 8.20 -1.97 -31.52
CA VAL A 48 6.88 -2.53 -31.21
C VAL A 48 6.23 -1.75 -30.06
N LEU A 49 6.99 -1.42 -29.02
CA LEU A 49 6.50 -0.62 -27.89
C LEU A 49 6.12 0.81 -28.30
N ALA A 50 6.80 1.38 -29.30
CA ALA A 50 6.49 2.67 -29.91
C ALA A 50 5.33 2.61 -30.92
N LEU A 51 4.68 1.45 -31.10
CA LEU A 51 3.64 1.20 -32.10
C LEU A 51 4.11 1.52 -33.54
N GLY A 52 5.36 1.24 -33.85
CA GLY A 52 5.95 1.49 -35.17
C GLY A 52 6.32 2.94 -35.45
N VAL A 53 6.12 3.86 -34.52
CA VAL A 53 6.53 5.26 -34.65
C VAL A 53 8.03 5.36 -34.39
N THR A 54 8.78 5.74 -35.42
CA THR A 54 10.25 5.91 -35.37
C THR A 54 10.71 7.38 -35.49
N ASN A 55 9.80 8.25 -35.86
CA ASN A 55 10.10 9.68 -35.99
C ASN A 55 9.98 10.37 -34.63
N GLU A 56 10.82 11.37 -34.40
CA GLU A 56 10.70 12.22 -33.23
C GLU A 56 9.33 12.89 -33.19
N LEU A 57 8.72 12.91 -32.00
CA LEU A 57 7.40 13.51 -31.80
C LEU A 57 7.44 15.00 -32.06
N SER A 58 6.55 15.47 -32.92
CA SER A 58 6.32 16.89 -33.14
C SER A 58 5.82 17.57 -31.86
N GLU A 59 6.08 18.87 -31.69
CA GLU A 59 5.59 19.66 -30.57
C GLU A 59 4.04 19.60 -30.39
N LYS A 60 3.32 19.47 -31.50
CA LYS A 60 1.87 19.27 -31.49
C LYS A 60 1.49 17.92 -30.91
N GLU A 61 2.21 16.85 -31.21
CA GLU A 61 1.97 15.49 -30.67
C GLU A 61 2.30 15.43 -29.20
N LYS A 62 3.41 16.02 -28.76
CA LYS A 62 3.76 16.15 -27.34
C LYS A 62 2.68 16.92 -26.56
N ALA A 63 2.11 17.98 -27.14
CA ALA A 63 1.03 18.73 -26.51
C ALA A 63 -0.27 17.93 -26.42
N ILE A 64 -0.56 17.06 -27.39
CA ILE A 64 -1.70 16.15 -27.35
C ILE A 64 -1.48 15.09 -26.26
N ASP A 65 -0.31 14.44 -26.27
CA ASP A 65 0.05 13.44 -25.26
C ASP A 65 -0.08 14.02 -23.85
N LYS A 66 0.42 15.22 -23.61
CA LYS A 66 0.28 15.92 -22.31
C LYS A 66 -1.18 16.13 -21.90
N LYS A 67 -2.05 16.50 -22.83
CA LYS A 67 -3.51 16.65 -22.55
C LYS A 67 -4.15 15.32 -22.20
N VAL A 68 -3.79 14.25 -22.92
CA VAL A 68 -4.33 12.91 -22.70
C VAL A 68 -3.84 12.36 -21.34
N ILE A 69 -2.56 12.54 -21.01
CA ILE A 69 -1.99 12.18 -19.70
C ILE A 69 -2.74 12.91 -18.58
N THR A 70 -2.94 14.24 -18.72
CA THR A 70 -3.69 15.03 -17.73
C THR A 70 -5.12 14.54 -17.56
N PHE A 71 -5.77 14.15 -18.65
CA PHE A 71 -7.12 13.58 -18.61
C PHE A 71 -7.15 12.22 -17.92
N PHE A 72 -6.20 11.32 -18.20
CA PHE A 72 -6.10 10.02 -17.54
C PHE A 72 -5.77 10.16 -16.04
N ALA A 73 -4.86 11.06 -15.68
CA ALA A 73 -4.56 11.37 -14.29
C ALA A 73 -5.80 11.90 -13.54
N ALA A 74 -6.60 12.76 -14.17
CA ALA A 74 -7.82 13.28 -13.57
C ALA A 74 -8.89 12.19 -13.33
N ILE A 75 -8.98 11.19 -14.21
CA ILE A 75 -9.85 10.03 -14.02
C ILE A 75 -9.20 9.01 -13.06
N GLY A 76 -7.89 8.88 -13.09
CA GLY A 76 -7.12 7.94 -12.27
C GLY A 76 -7.36 8.12 -10.77
N ILE A 77 -7.46 9.38 -10.29
CA ILE A 77 -7.69 9.67 -8.88
C ILE A 77 -9.04 9.10 -8.39
N PRO A 78 -10.20 9.45 -8.97
CA PRO A 78 -11.47 8.87 -8.55
C PRO A 78 -11.54 7.36 -8.80
N ALA A 79 -10.89 6.83 -9.84
CA ALA A 79 -10.82 5.40 -10.09
C ALA A 79 -10.03 4.66 -9.00
N ALA A 80 -8.92 5.23 -8.51
CA ALA A 80 -8.17 4.70 -7.37
C ALA A 80 -9.01 4.70 -6.08
N CYS A 81 -9.72 5.81 -5.80
CA CYS A 81 -10.63 5.90 -4.66
C CYS A 81 -11.75 4.86 -4.77
N LEU A 82 -12.33 4.67 -5.97
CA LEU A 82 -13.35 3.67 -6.22
C LEU A 82 -12.81 2.26 -5.97
N LEU A 83 -11.60 1.94 -6.43
CA LEU A 83 -10.97 0.63 -6.26
C LEU A 83 -10.77 0.30 -4.79
N HIS A 84 -10.15 1.20 -4.02
CA HIS A 84 -9.89 0.99 -2.60
C HIS A 84 -11.17 1.02 -1.76
N GLY A 85 -12.08 1.95 -2.05
CA GLY A 85 -13.38 2.03 -1.39
C GLY A 85 -14.25 0.80 -1.66
N TYR A 86 -14.20 0.27 -2.88
CA TYR A 86 -14.93 -0.95 -3.23
C TYR A 86 -14.36 -2.18 -2.50
N THR A 87 -13.05 -2.25 -2.29
CA THR A 87 -12.45 -3.29 -1.45
C THR A 87 -13.01 -3.22 -0.02
N GLY A 88 -13.04 -2.04 0.58
CA GLY A 88 -13.66 -1.82 1.89
C GLY A 88 -15.16 -2.14 1.90
N PHE A 89 -15.89 -1.80 0.83
CA PHE A 89 -17.31 -2.11 0.67
C PHE A 89 -17.57 -3.64 0.67
N ILE A 90 -16.71 -4.43 0.01
CA ILE A 90 -16.86 -5.91 0.02
C ILE A 90 -16.85 -6.43 1.46
N PHE A 91 -15.91 -5.97 2.29
CA PHE A 91 -15.86 -6.37 3.70
C PHE A 91 -17.03 -5.76 4.49
N GLY A 92 -17.26 -4.45 4.40
CA GLY A 92 -18.29 -3.74 5.13
C GLY A 92 -19.72 -4.21 4.85
N SER A 93 -19.97 -4.84 3.70
CA SER A 93 -21.26 -5.41 3.34
C SER A 93 -21.56 -6.78 3.95
N VAL A 94 -20.58 -7.43 4.60
CA VAL A 94 -20.76 -8.74 5.23
C VAL A 94 -21.37 -8.57 6.62
N VAL A 95 -22.66 -8.37 6.67
CA VAL A 95 -23.44 -8.16 7.92
C VAL A 95 -23.26 -9.30 8.93
N ALA A 96 -23.02 -10.51 8.45
CA ALA A 96 -22.81 -11.69 9.29
C ALA A 96 -21.50 -11.68 10.09
N ASN A 97 -20.59 -10.74 9.85
CA ASN A 97 -19.32 -10.64 10.55
C ASN A 97 -19.24 -9.30 11.32
N PRO A 98 -19.34 -9.31 12.65
CA PRO A 98 -19.32 -8.09 13.45
C PRO A 98 -18.05 -7.26 13.29
N TRP A 99 -16.91 -7.90 12.97
CA TRP A 99 -15.62 -7.22 12.76
C TRP A 99 -15.55 -6.47 11.41
N TRP A 100 -16.36 -6.90 10.42
CA TRP A 100 -16.38 -6.30 9.09
C TRP A 100 -17.58 -5.39 8.86
N SER A 101 -18.69 -5.67 9.53
CA SER A 101 -20.01 -5.02 9.31
C SER A 101 -20.02 -3.59 9.79
N THR A 102 -19.34 -2.70 9.05
CA THR A 102 -19.32 -1.26 9.33
C THR A 102 -19.41 -0.44 8.05
N PRO A 103 -20.19 0.64 8.02
CA PRO A 103 -20.22 1.57 6.90
C PRO A 103 -18.94 2.40 6.76
N LEU A 104 -18.07 2.43 7.77
CA LEU A 104 -16.80 3.15 7.75
C LEU A 104 -15.71 2.40 6.99
N MET A 105 -15.83 1.09 6.79
CA MET A 105 -14.82 0.27 6.14
C MET A 105 -14.33 0.80 4.78
N PRO A 106 -15.18 1.26 3.85
CA PRO A 106 -14.74 1.86 2.59
C PRO A 106 -13.84 3.09 2.80
N PHE A 107 -14.17 3.93 3.76
CA PHE A 107 -13.41 5.16 4.05
C PHE A 107 -12.06 4.85 4.70
N ILE A 108 -12.02 3.91 5.66
CA ILE A 108 -10.79 3.42 6.29
C ILE A 108 -9.85 2.84 5.22
N PHE A 109 -10.39 2.05 4.27
CA PHE A 109 -9.60 1.48 3.20
C PHE A 109 -9.03 2.52 2.22
N ILE A 110 -9.76 3.59 1.93
CA ILE A 110 -9.27 4.70 1.10
C ILE A 110 -8.16 5.46 1.85
N LEU A 111 -8.40 5.84 3.10
CA LEU A 111 -7.45 6.63 3.88
C LEU A 111 -6.16 5.87 4.16
N SER A 112 -6.25 4.61 4.56
CA SER A 112 -5.08 3.75 4.76
C SER A 112 -4.27 3.55 3.48
N ALA A 113 -4.94 3.49 2.31
CA ALA A 113 -4.25 3.46 1.02
C ALA A 113 -3.51 4.78 0.74
N MET A 114 -4.10 5.93 1.10
CA MET A 114 -3.42 7.23 0.96
C MET A 114 -2.22 7.34 1.91
N VAL A 115 -2.35 6.93 3.16
CA VAL A 115 -1.23 6.90 4.14
C VAL A 115 -0.09 6.04 3.62
N SER A 116 -0.37 4.79 3.23
CA SER A 116 0.67 3.88 2.72
C SER A 116 1.26 4.35 1.39
N GLY A 117 0.45 4.93 0.50
CA GLY A 117 0.89 5.46 -0.79
C GLY A 117 1.86 6.64 -0.62
N ILE A 118 1.53 7.61 0.23
CA ILE A 118 2.41 8.76 0.51
C ILE A 118 3.69 8.29 1.21
N ALA A 119 3.58 7.37 2.18
CA ALA A 119 4.73 6.79 2.87
C ALA A 119 5.67 6.07 1.89
N MET A 120 5.13 5.27 0.98
CA MET A 120 5.90 4.59 -0.07
C MET A 120 6.56 5.59 -1.02
N MET A 121 5.85 6.65 -1.42
CA MET A 121 6.38 7.72 -2.28
C MET A 121 7.59 8.41 -1.62
N ILE A 122 7.52 8.70 -0.32
CA ILE A 122 8.65 9.27 0.44
C ILE A 122 9.87 8.35 0.40
N LEU A 123 9.68 7.05 0.64
CA LEU A 123 10.76 6.07 0.60
C LEU A 123 11.38 5.95 -0.78
N LEU A 124 10.54 5.79 -1.83
CA LEU A 124 11.02 5.66 -3.20
C LEU A 124 11.75 6.94 -3.66
N TYR A 125 11.21 8.11 -3.36
CA TYR A 125 11.86 9.38 -3.67
C TYR A 125 13.25 9.48 -3.02
N TYR A 126 13.35 9.16 -1.72
CA TYR A 126 14.63 9.18 -1.02
C TYR A 126 15.65 8.20 -1.60
N ILE A 127 15.22 6.95 -1.86
CA ILE A 127 16.08 5.90 -2.42
C ILE A 127 16.56 6.32 -3.81
N THR A 128 15.67 6.82 -4.66
CA THR A 128 15.99 7.26 -6.02
C THR A 128 17.01 8.40 -6.00
N MET A 129 16.80 9.44 -5.17
CA MET A 129 17.75 10.55 -5.05
C MET A 129 19.13 10.08 -4.56
N ARG A 130 19.16 9.08 -3.67
CA ARG A 130 20.42 8.49 -3.20
C ARG A 130 21.16 7.69 -4.28
N ILE A 131 20.42 6.94 -5.10
CA ILE A 131 21.00 6.16 -6.21
C ILE A 131 21.61 7.09 -7.28
N ILE A 132 20.92 8.18 -7.59
CA ILE A 132 21.36 9.16 -8.61
C ILE A 132 22.46 10.09 -8.06
N GLY A 133 22.65 10.17 -6.73
CA GLY A 133 23.63 11.06 -6.10
C GLY A 133 23.18 12.52 -5.99
N VAL A 134 21.89 12.81 -6.21
CA VAL A 134 21.33 14.15 -6.11
C VAL A 134 20.85 14.44 -4.68
N PRO A 135 21.06 15.65 -4.14
CA PRO A 135 20.56 15.99 -2.81
C PRO A 135 19.02 16.02 -2.78
N VAL A 136 18.45 15.48 -1.69
CA VAL A 136 17.00 15.48 -1.47
C VAL A 136 16.47 16.90 -1.32
N CYS A 137 15.42 17.25 -2.07
CA CYS A 137 14.74 18.54 -1.94
C CYS A 137 13.97 18.60 -0.59
N LEU A 138 14.47 19.42 0.33
CA LEU A 138 13.93 19.50 1.70
C LEU A 138 12.52 20.06 1.75
N ILE A 139 12.20 20.98 0.85
CA ILE A 139 10.86 21.59 0.78
C ILE A 139 9.84 20.53 0.39
N CYS A 140 10.13 19.76 -0.67
CA CYS A 140 9.27 18.67 -1.13
C CYS A 140 9.11 17.61 -0.05
N PHE A 141 10.21 17.17 0.56
CA PHE A 141 10.20 16.14 1.60
C PHE A 141 9.36 16.53 2.82
N ARG A 142 9.46 17.79 3.20
CA ARG A 142 8.67 18.35 4.31
C ARG A 142 7.19 18.45 3.96
N GLN A 143 6.83 18.88 2.75
CA GLN A 143 5.43 18.95 2.32
C GLN A 143 4.80 17.55 2.34
N LEU A 144 5.51 16.53 1.85
CA LEU A 144 5.05 15.14 1.93
C LEU A 144 4.87 14.67 3.39
N ALA A 145 5.78 15.05 4.30
CA ALA A 145 5.64 14.71 5.72
C ALA A 145 4.41 15.37 6.37
N ILE A 146 4.11 16.63 6.02
CA ILE A 146 2.90 17.34 6.51
C ILE A 146 1.63 16.63 6.02
N ILE A 147 1.57 16.31 4.73
CA ILE A 147 0.43 15.63 4.13
C ILE A 147 0.25 14.25 4.75
N LEU A 148 1.35 13.49 4.92
CA LEU A 148 1.33 12.18 5.54
C LEU A 148 0.80 12.24 6.98
N TRP A 149 1.25 13.23 7.77
CA TRP A 149 0.78 13.42 9.14
C TRP A 149 -0.71 13.77 9.20
N ALA A 150 -1.18 14.64 8.29
CA ALA A 150 -2.59 15.01 8.22
C ALA A 150 -3.49 13.80 7.90
N PHE A 151 -3.10 12.98 6.91
CA PHE A 151 -3.85 11.76 6.58
C PHE A 151 -3.80 10.71 7.71
N LEU A 152 -2.66 10.58 8.38
CA LEU A 152 -2.52 9.69 9.54
C LEU A 152 -3.47 10.08 10.68
N ILE A 153 -3.65 11.38 10.97
CA ILE A 153 -4.59 11.85 11.97
C ILE A 153 -6.01 11.38 11.64
N VAL A 154 -6.44 11.60 10.40
CA VAL A 154 -7.79 11.25 9.97
C VAL A 154 -8.00 9.74 9.99
N ASP A 155 -7.05 8.98 9.44
CA ASP A 155 -7.10 7.51 9.36
C ASP A 155 -7.16 6.89 10.76
N ALA A 156 -6.23 7.24 11.64
CA ALA A 156 -6.19 6.76 13.02
C ALA A 156 -7.44 7.16 13.83
N THR A 157 -7.98 8.35 13.57
CA THR A 157 -9.21 8.78 14.24
C THR A 157 -10.39 7.92 13.83
N LEU A 158 -10.53 7.60 12.53
CA LEU A 158 -11.63 6.74 12.06
C LEU A 158 -11.51 5.30 12.58
N GLU A 159 -10.29 4.73 12.57
CA GLU A 159 -10.04 3.39 13.14
C GLU A 159 -10.41 3.33 14.63
N LEU A 160 -10.02 4.35 15.41
CA LEU A 160 -10.35 4.42 16.83
C LEU A 160 -11.83 4.64 17.08
N MET A 161 -12.47 5.53 16.33
CA MET A 161 -13.90 5.82 16.46
C MET A 161 -14.75 4.59 16.18
N GLU A 162 -14.35 3.74 15.23
CA GLU A 162 -15.05 2.49 14.96
C GLU A 162 -15.03 1.56 16.17
N VAL A 163 -13.85 1.32 16.77
CA VAL A 163 -13.70 0.47 17.94
C VAL A 163 -14.46 1.04 19.14
N ILE A 164 -14.36 2.36 19.35
CA ILE A 164 -15.05 3.06 20.46
C ILE A 164 -16.58 2.97 20.27
N HIS A 165 -17.07 3.13 19.03
CA HIS A 165 -18.51 3.05 18.73
C HIS A 165 -19.06 1.66 19.10
N ILE A 166 -18.40 0.58 18.63
CA ILE A 166 -18.83 -0.79 18.93
C ILE A 166 -18.73 -1.08 20.44
N ALA A 167 -17.70 -0.55 21.10
CA ALA A 167 -17.54 -0.69 22.56
C ALA A 167 -18.66 0.03 23.33
N TYR A 168 -19.07 1.22 22.84
CA TYR A 168 -20.14 2.00 23.45
C TYR A 168 -21.52 1.35 23.28
N GLU A 169 -21.81 0.74 22.13
CA GLU A 169 -23.04 0.00 21.91
C GLU A 169 -23.17 -1.20 22.87
N GLY A 170 -22.07 -1.83 23.27
CA GLY A 170 -22.00 -2.83 24.33
C GLY A 170 -22.77 -4.11 24.06
N GLY A 171 -23.22 -4.35 22.82
CA GLY A 171 -24.01 -5.49 22.44
C GLY A 171 -23.20 -6.81 22.33
N GLU A 172 -23.84 -7.84 21.78
CA GLU A 172 -23.24 -9.15 21.52
C GLU A 172 -22.00 -9.03 20.61
N SER A 173 -22.02 -8.11 19.67
CA SER A 173 -20.90 -7.77 18.78
C SER A 173 -19.66 -7.35 19.57
N TRP A 174 -19.81 -6.50 20.61
CA TRP A 174 -18.69 -6.08 21.44
C TRP A 174 -18.10 -7.24 22.25
N ALA A 175 -18.94 -8.12 22.80
CA ALA A 175 -18.47 -9.30 23.54
C ALA A 175 -17.54 -10.16 22.67
N ILE A 176 -17.89 -10.35 21.41
CA ILE A 176 -17.10 -11.12 20.44
C ILE A 176 -15.82 -10.36 20.07
N ILE A 177 -15.94 -9.07 19.71
CA ILE A 177 -14.80 -8.26 19.26
C ILE A 177 -13.81 -8.03 20.40
N SER A 178 -14.27 -7.77 21.61
CA SER A 178 -13.38 -7.60 22.76
C SER A 178 -12.58 -8.87 23.08
N GLN A 179 -13.18 -10.04 22.92
CA GLN A 179 -12.47 -11.31 23.05
C GLN A 179 -11.44 -11.50 21.94
N LEU A 180 -11.78 -11.20 20.69
CA LEU A 180 -10.87 -11.22 19.54
C LEU A 180 -9.66 -10.32 19.77
N LEU A 181 -9.90 -9.07 20.16
CA LEU A 181 -8.86 -8.08 20.39
C LEU A 181 -7.96 -8.42 21.59
N SER A 182 -8.54 -8.93 22.68
CA SER A 182 -7.78 -9.22 23.90
C SER A 182 -7.00 -10.53 23.84
N ARG A 183 -7.50 -11.54 23.12
CA ARG A 183 -6.90 -12.87 23.05
C ARG A 183 -6.08 -13.07 21.77
N ASP A 184 -6.72 -12.96 20.62
CA ASP A 184 -6.16 -13.44 19.36
C ASP A 184 -5.37 -12.37 18.60
N LEU A 185 -5.80 -11.12 18.66
CA LEU A 185 -5.15 -9.99 17.99
C LEU A 185 -4.43 -9.04 18.98
N SER A 186 -4.26 -9.39 20.24
CA SER A 186 -3.73 -8.47 21.25
C SER A 186 -2.36 -7.90 20.88
N PHE A 187 -1.44 -8.71 20.39
CA PHE A 187 -0.13 -8.26 19.97
C PHE A 187 -0.19 -7.46 18.65
N THR A 188 -0.88 -7.98 17.64
CA THR A 188 -0.90 -7.37 16.31
C THR A 188 -1.69 -6.07 16.30
N PHE A 189 -2.76 -5.96 17.06
CA PHE A 189 -3.60 -4.76 17.12
C PHE A 189 -3.06 -3.73 18.13
N TYR A 190 -2.95 -4.07 19.41
CA TYR A 190 -2.56 -3.08 20.42
C TYR A 190 -1.08 -2.73 20.39
N THR A 191 -0.19 -3.73 20.28
CA THR A 191 1.25 -3.49 20.36
C THR A 191 1.80 -3.05 19.00
N LEU A 192 1.60 -3.83 17.97
CA LEU A 192 2.22 -3.56 16.66
C LEU A 192 1.49 -2.41 15.94
N GLN A 193 0.20 -2.54 15.67
CA GLN A 193 -0.55 -1.56 14.88
C GLN A 193 -0.68 -0.24 15.63
N LEU A 194 -1.26 -0.25 16.84
CA LEU A 194 -1.61 0.98 17.54
C LEU A 194 -0.39 1.64 18.22
N SER A 195 0.36 0.89 19.06
CA SER A 195 1.42 1.50 19.87
C SER A 195 2.68 1.80 19.06
N ILE A 196 3.21 0.82 18.31
CA ILE A 196 4.47 0.99 17.59
C ILE A 196 4.25 1.71 16.26
N CYS A 197 3.32 1.24 15.44
CA CYS A 197 3.22 1.67 14.06
C CYS A 197 2.25 2.83 13.83
N THR A 198 1.43 3.22 14.81
CA THR A 198 0.59 4.44 14.74
C THR A 198 1.12 5.53 15.66
N LEU A 199 1.26 5.26 16.97
CA LEU A 199 1.62 6.29 17.95
C LEU A 199 3.03 6.84 17.73
N ILE A 200 4.04 5.98 17.47
CA ILE A 200 5.41 6.44 17.24
C ILE A 200 5.51 7.33 15.98
N PRO A 201 5.04 6.92 14.78
CA PRO A 201 5.04 7.80 13.61
C PRO A 201 4.25 9.09 13.81
N PHE A 202 3.11 9.03 14.51
CA PHE A 202 2.31 10.21 14.84
C PHE A 202 3.14 11.25 15.60
N LEU A 203 3.87 10.82 16.64
CA LEU A 203 4.74 11.72 17.43
C LEU A 203 5.96 12.19 16.63
N LEU A 204 6.62 11.31 15.86
CA LEU A 204 7.78 11.64 15.07
C LEU A 204 7.45 12.64 13.95
N LEU A 205 6.37 12.41 13.20
CA LEU A 205 5.91 13.34 12.16
C LEU A 205 5.41 14.64 12.77
N GLY A 206 4.68 14.60 13.89
CA GLY A 206 4.28 15.78 14.65
C GLY A 206 5.48 16.62 15.06
N PHE A 207 6.54 15.98 15.56
CA PHE A 207 7.79 16.67 15.88
C PHE A 207 8.43 17.32 14.63
N VAL A 208 8.49 16.62 13.52
CA VAL A 208 9.01 17.14 12.24
C VAL A 208 8.21 18.36 11.76
N VAL A 209 6.89 18.28 11.84
CA VAL A 209 5.99 19.34 11.35
C VAL A 209 6.04 20.59 12.22
N LEU A 210 6.00 20.42 13.56
CA LEU A 210 5.91 21.51 14.53
C LEU A 210 7.26 22.18 14.78
N PHE A 211 8.32 21.40 14.99
CA PHE A 211 9.63 21.92 15.45
C PHE A 211 10.64 22.15 14.33
N LYS A 212 10.39 21.70 13.10
CA LYS A 212 11.24 21.91 11.91
C LYS A 212 12.72 21.59 12.17
N PRO A 213 13.08 20.34 12.55
CA PRO A 213 14.44 19.98 12.90
C PRO A 213 15.40 20.15 11.72
N LYS A 214 16.72 20.05 11.99
CA LYS A 214 17.77 20.11 10.95
C LYS A 214 17.54 19.02 9.87
N CYS A 215 17.96 19.31 8.64
CA CYS A 215 17.78 18.45 7.46
C CYS A 215 17.99 16.95 7.72
N LYS A 216 19.13 16.59 8.31
CA LYS A 216 19.50 15.19 8.52
C LYS A 216 18.52 14.48 9.48
N THR A 217 18.15 15.16 10.56
CA THR A 217 17.19 14.65 11.55
C THR A 217 15.79 14.55 10.94
N MET A 218 15.35 15.57 10.20
CA MET A 218 14.07 15.55 9.50
C MET A 218 13.95 14.37 8.55
N ASN A 219 14.96 14.15 7.69
CA ASN A 219 14.97 13.06 6.74
C ASN A 219 14.90 11.70 7.46
N SER A 220 15.72 11.47 8.49
CA SER A 220 15.72 10.21 9.22
C SER A 220 14.39 9.94 9.93
N LEU A 221 13.82 10.93 10.60
CA LEU A 221 12.55 10.77 11.30
C LEU A 221 11.40 10.50 10.32
N THR A 222 11.35 11.23 9.21
CA THR A 222 10.30 11.03 8.18
C THR A 222 10.43 9.64 7.54
N LEU A 223 11.66 9.16 7.25
CA LEU A 223 11.87 7.82 6.69
C LEU A 223 11.45 6.72 7.65
N ILE A 224 11.85 6.82 8.93
CA ILE A 224 11.45 5.85 9.95
C ILE A 224 9.93 5.83 10.08
N SER A 225 9.30 7.00 10.15
CA SER A 225 7.84 7.10 10.22
C SER A 225 7.17 6.50 8.99
N SER A 226 7.67 6.75 7.79
CA SER A 226 7.13 6.18 6.54
C SER A 226 7.23 4.66 6.53
N LEU A 227 8.35 4.09 6.98
CA LEU A 227 8.51 2.64 7.08
C LEU A 227 7.53 2.04 8.08
N LEU A 228 7.40 2.63 9.28
CA LEU A 228 6.47 2.18 10.30
C LEU A 228 5.01 2.27 9.83
N LEU A 229 4.64 3.32 9.08
CA LEU A 229 3.28 3.47 8.55
C LEU A 229 2.93 2.45 7.47
N ILE A 230 3.88 2.02 6.66
CA ILE A 230 3.65 0.90 5.73
C ILE A 230 3.37 -0.39 6.51
N ILE A 231 4.13 -0.64 7.58
CA ILE A 231 3.90 -1.78 8.47
C ILE A 231 2.55 -1.65 9.18
N GLN A 232 2.16 -0.44 9.60
CA GLN A 232 0.85 -0.16 10.22
C GLN A 232 -0.29 -0.57 9.29
N VAL A 233 -0.30 -0.07 8.05
CA VAL A 233 -1.36 -0.38 7.09
C VAL A 233 -1.38 -1.88 6.75
N ALA A 234 -0.21 -2.52 6.63
CA ALA A 234 -0.13 -3.97 6.44
C ALA A 234 -0.72 -4.74 7.64
N SER A 235 -0.39 -4.33 8.88
CA SER A 235 -0.94 -4.91 10.11
C SER A 235 -2.45 -4.70 10.22
N MET A 236 -2.94 -3.50 9.90
CA MET A 236 -4.37 -3.20 9.90
C MET A 236 -5.12 -4.12 8.93
N ARG A 237 -4.66 -4.23 7.69
CA ARG A 237 -5.27 -5.12 6.70
C ARG A 237 -5.20 -6.58 7.11
N TRP A 238 -4.10 -7.00 7.70
CA TRP A 238 -3.96 -8.34 8.28
C TRP A 238 -5.00 -8.56 9.38
N ASN A 239 -5.12 -7.65 10.33
CA ASN A 239 -6.06 -7.75 11.45
C ASN A 239 -7.51 -7.75 10.94
N VAL A 240 -7.85 -6.95 9.92
CA VAL A 240 -9.19 -6.96 9.31
C VAL A 240 -9.45 -8.30 8.62
N ILE A 241 -8.56 -8.75 7.75
CA ILE A 241 -8.80 -9.95 6.93
C ILE A 241 -8.74 -11.22 7.77
N ILE A 242 -7.65 -11.43 8.49
CA ILE A 242 -7.43 -12.64 9.27
C ILE A 242 -8.30 -12.64 10.54
N GLY A 243 -8.35 -11.50 11.26
CA GLY A 243 -9.22 -11.35 12.43
C GLY A 243 -10.68 -11.66 12.11
N GLY A 244 -11.18 -11.15 10.99
CA GLY A 244 -12.54 -11.46 10.55
C GLY A 244 -12.77 -12.92 10.13
N GLN A 245 -11.73 -13.64 9.75
CA GLN A 245 -11.84 -15.09 9.43
C GLN A 245 -11.79 -16.00 10.67
N LEU A 246 -11.39 -15.49 11.83
CA LEU A 246 -11.38 -16.26 13.08
C LEU A 246 -12.78 -16.49 13.65
N PHE A 247 -13.79 -15.75 13.16
CA PHE A 247 -15.17 -15.96 13.58
C PHE A 247 -15.77 -17.22 12.94
N SER A 248 -16.51 -17.97 13.75
CA SER A 248 -17.34 -19.07 13.28
C SER A 248 -18.51 -18.56 12.42
N LYS A 249 -18.79 -19.20 11.29
CA LYS A 249 -19.94 -18.87 10.44
C LYS A 249 -21.30 -18.99 11.15
N SER A 250 -21.36 -19.75 12.23
CA SER A 250 -22.56 -19.96 13.03
C SER A 250 -22.64 -19.08 14.27
N PHE A 251 -21.74 -18.12 14.46
CA PHE A 251 -21.64 -17.26 15.66
C PHE A 251 -21.55 -18.02 17.00
N ARG A 252 -21.22 -19.31 16.98
CA ARG A 252 -21.09 -20.15 18.16
C ARG A 252 -19.70 -20.14 18.79
N GLY A 253 -18.93 -19.08 18.57
CA GLY A 253 -17.56 -18.94 19.05
C GLY A 253 -16.52 -18.92 17.94
N PHE A 254 -15.26 -18.75 18.33
CA PHE A 254 -14.13 -18.76 17.39
C PHE A 254 -13.93 -20.16 16.82
N THR A 255 -13.54 -20.23 15.55
CA THR A 255 -13.20 -21.51 14.91
C THR A 255 -11.95 -22.09 15.56
N GLU A 256 -12.10 -23.11 16.38
CA GLU A 256 -10.99 -23.82 17.04
C GLU A 256 -10.12 -24.62 16.05
N HIS A 257 -10.58 -24.81 14.81
CA HIS A 257 -9.88 -25.62 13.81
C HIS A 257 -8.45 -25.19 13.50
N LEU A 258 -8.15 -23.89 13.60
CA LEU A 258 -6.78 -23.38 13.42
C LEU A 258 -5.84 -23.76 14.58
N HIS A 259 -6.38 -23.90 15.80
CA HIS A 259 -5.60 -24.28 16.97
C HIS A 259 -5.29 -25.79 17.05
N ILE A 260 -6.17 -26.64 16.54
CA ILE A 260 -6.01 -28.09 16.61
C ILE A 260 -4.93 -28.55 15.60
N CYS A 261 -4.95 -28.04 14.38
CA CYS A 261 -3.88 -28.33 13.39
C CYS A 261 -2.49 -27.87 13.83
N MET A 262 -2.40 -26.76 14.60
CA MET A 262 -1.11 -26.26 15.07
C MET A 262 -0.54 -27.05 16.25
N LYS A 263 -1.39 -27.61 17.14
CA LYS A 263 -0.94 -28.44 18.26
C LYS A 263 -0.32 -29.76 17.79
N GLU A 264 -0.79 -30.32 16.71
CA GLU A 264 -0.28 -31.59 16.19
C GLU A 264 0.96 -31.44 15.30
N VAL A 265 1.10 -30.31 14.59
CA VAL A 265 2.22 -30.05 13.66
C VAL A 265 3.42 -29.37 14.32
N LEU A 266 3.22 -28.64 15.43
CA LEU A 266 4.27 -27.95 16.15
C LEU A 266 4.59 -28.63 17.49
N LEU A 267 5.06 -29.86 17.44
CA LEU A 267 5.80 -30.51 18.55
C LEU A 267 7.10 -29.75 18.93
N GLU A 268 7.43 -28.67 18.22
CA GLU A 268 8.46 -27.70 18.55
C GLU A 268 7.98 -26.53 19.45
N TYR A 269 6.92 -26.72 20.18
CA TYR A 269 6.26 -25.72 21.03
C TYR A 269 7.17 -25.06 22.10
N TYR A 270 8.36 -25.55 22.30
CA TYR A 270 9.32 -25.02 23.29
C TYR A 270 10.43 -24.14 22.72
N SER A 271 10.50 -23.95 21.39
CA SER A 271 11.52 -23.07 20.84
C SER A 271 11.08 -21.58 20.94
N PRO A 272 12.02 -20.63 21.14
CA PRO A 272 11.71 -19.20 21.10
C PRO A 272 11.02 -18.77 19.81
N LEU A 273 11.36 -19.43 18.69
CA LEU A 273 10.76 -19.21 17.37
C LEU A 273 9.30 -19.68 17.33
N GLY A 274 8.98 -20.83 17.94
CA GLY A 274 7.60 -21.34 18.02
C GLY A 274 6.69 -20.41 18.83
N LYS A 275 7.21 -19.78 19.89
CA LYS A 275 6.48 -18.75 20.64
C LYS A 275 6.22 -17.51 19.80
N LEU A 276 7.18 -17.05 19.00
CA LEU A 276 7.02 -15.92 18.09
C LEU A 276 6.02 -16.23 16.97
N ILE A 277 6.08 -17.43 16.40
CA ILE A 277 5.15 -17.90 15.36
C ILE A 277 3.71 -17.95 15.92
N ASN A 278 3.55 -18.46 17.14
CA ASN A 278 2.25 -18.52 17.80
C ASN A 278 1.73 -17.12 18.19
N TYR A 279 2.62 -16.22 18.62
CA TYR A 279 2.27 -14.82 18.90
C TYR A 279 1.80 -14.05 17.67
N LEU A 280 2.38 -14.33 16.50
CA LEU A 280 2.03 -13.71 15.24
C LEU A 280 0.88 -14.42 14.51
N HIS A 281 0.27 -15.47 15.10
CA HIS A 281 -0.68 -16.35 14.42
C HIS A 281 -0.17 -16.85 13.06
N LEU A 282 1.14 -17.07 12.97
CA LEU A 282 1.81 -17.60 11.80
C LEU A 282 1.66 -19.13 11.81
N ASP A 283 0.46 -19.62 11.47
CA ASP A 283 0.26 -21.02 11.13
C ASP A 283 0.94 -21.36 9.79
N LEU A 284 1.00 -22.65 9.45
CA LEU A 284 1.62 -23.08 8.20
C LEU A 284 0.97 -22.39 6.99
N PHE A 285 -0.34 -22.14 7.03
CA PHE A 285 -1.10 -21.36 6.04
C PHE A 285 -0.78 -19.86 6.09
N GLY A 286 -0.50 -19.33 7.28
CA GLY A 286 -0.05 -17.95 7.45
C GLY A 286 1.33 -17.72 6.84
N ILE A 287 2.27 -18.64 7.04
CA ILE A 287 3.61 -18.58 6.44
C ILE A 287 3.53 -18.65 4.92
N GLU A 288 2.72 -19.55 4.34
CA GLU A 288 2.50 -19.60 2.88
C GLU A 288 1.96 -18.28 2.34
N ARG A 289 0.97 -17.68 3.00
CA ARG A 289 0.39 -16.39 2.59
C ARG A 289 1.39 -15.27 2.67
N ILE A 290 2.23 -15.24 3.71
CA ILE A 290 3.32 -14.26 3.85
C ILE A 290 4.37 -14.48 2.77
N MET A 291 4.74 -15.72 2.48
CA MET A 291 5.69 -16.04 1.39
C MET A 291 5.14 -15.61 0.04
N VAL A 292 3.85 -15.84 -0.24
CA VAL A 292 3.20 -15.37 -1.47
C VAL A 292 3.19 -13.84 -1.51
N ALA A 293 2.82 -13.17 -0.44
CA ALA A 293 2.82 -11.71 -0.37
C ALA A 293 4.24 -11.13 -0.54
N ALA A 294 5.25 -11.72 0.11
CA ALA A 294 6.64 -11.34 -0.03
C ALA A 294 7.17 -11.59 -1.45
N SER A 295 6.76 -12.70 -2.09
CA SER A 295 7.12 -13.01 -3.47
C SER A 295 6.54 -12.01 -4.46
N ILE A 296 5.27 -11.63 -4.29
CA ILE A 296 4.61 -10.60 -5.10
C ILE A 296 5.31 -9.26 -4.92
N LEU A 297 5.62 -8.89 -3.67
CA LEU A 297 6.30 -7.63 -3.35
C LEU A 297 7.71 -7.60 -3.95
N THR A 298 8.45 -8.70 -3.85
CA THR A 298 9.77 -8.88 -4.48
C THR A 298 9.67 -8.77 -5.99
N LEU A 299 8.66 -9.39 -6.61
CA LEU A 299 8.42 -9.29 -8.05
C LEU A 299 8.15 -7.85 -8.48
N CYS A 300 7.36 -7.09 -7.71
CA CYS A 300 7.14 -5.66 -7.96
C CYS A 300 8.45 -4.86 -7.90
N PHE A 301 9.32 -5.10 -6.90
CA PHE A 301 10.62 -4.44 -6.82
C PHE A 301 11.55 -4.81 -7.97
N VAL A 302 11.61 -6.10 -8.34
CA VAL A 302 12.38 -6.55 -9.52
C VAL A 302 11.86 -5.88 -10.78
N PHE A 303 10.53 -5.79 -10.95
CA PHE A 303 9.92 -5.11 -12.08
C PHE A 303 10.29 -3.61 -12.11
N ILE A 304 10.24 -2.91 -10.98
CA ILE A 304 10.67 -1.51 -10.88
C ILE A 304 12.15 -1.36 -11.26
N ILE A 305 13.03 -2.22 -10.76
CA ILE A 305 14.47 -2.17 -11.07
C ILE A 305 14.72 -2.41 -12.57
N VAL A 306 14.05 -3.42 -13.15
CA VAL A 306 14.14 -3.71 -14.59
C VAL A 306 13.58 -2.55 -15.40
N PHE A 307 12.44 -2.00 -15.00
CA PHE A 307 11.80 -0.86 -15.66
C PHE A 307 12.69 0.39 -15.62
N CYS A 308 13.28 0.72 -14.47
CA CYS A 308 14.22 1.84 -14.34
C CYS A 308 15.52 1.63 -15.14
N LYS A 309 15.91 0.39 -15.42
CA LYS A 309 17.05 0.09 -16.30
C LYS A 309 16.70 0.20 -17.79
N LEU A 310 15.48 -0.20 -18.16
CA LEU A 310 15.00 -0.11 -19.54
C LEU A 310 14.59 1.33 -19.92
N LEU A 311 13.96 2.03 -18.99
CA LEU A 311 13.48 3.40 -19.16
C LEU A 311 13.95 4.23 -17.95
N PRO A 312 15.18 4.74 -17.95
CA PRO A 312 15.69 5.52 -16.83
C PRO A 312 14.79 6.75 -16.60
N PRO A 313 14.30 6.96 -15.35
CA PRO A 313 13.32 7.99 -15.03
C PRO A 313 13.85 9.43 -15.09
N PHE A 314 15.16 9.60 -15.30
CA PHE A 314 15.81 10.91 -15.33
C PHE A 314 16.82 10.99 -16.47
N GLU A 315 16.82 12.10 -17.21
CA GLU A 315 17.94 12.51 -18.04
C GLU A 315 19.19 12.65 -17.16
N LYS A 316 20.33 12.13 -17.63
CA LYS A 316 21.59 12.39 -16.95
C LYS A 316 21.76 13.91 -16.90
N ALA A 317 22.11 14.43 -15.72
CA ALA A 317 22.28 15.86 -15.46
C ALA A 317 23.32 16.56 -16.38
N GLU A 318 23.99 15.82 -17.25
CA GLU A 318 24.92 16.35 -18.26
C GLU A 318 24.20 17.02 -19.45
N ASP A 319 22.93 16.64 -19.72
CA ASP A 319 22.18 17.22 -20.87
C ASP A 319 21.33 18.44 -20.47
N ALA A 320 21.37 18.87 -19.22
CA ALA A 320 20.59 20.00 -18.69
C ALA A 320 21.39 21.31 -18.56
N ILE A 321 22.63 21.38 -19.14
CA ILE A 321 23.55 22.53 -19.03
C ILE A 321 23.79 23.19 -20.39
N ASP A 322 23.07 22.84 -21.44
CA ASP A 322 23.09 23.57 -22.72
C ASP A 322 21.80 24.38 -22.97
#